data_4cc8e4aa6aa888f0f81ea85f52a0fb25
#
_entry.id   4cc8e4aa6aa888f0f81ea85f52a0fb25
#
_cell.length_a   1.000
_cell.length_b   1.000
_cell.length_c   1.000
_cell.angle_alpha   90.00
_cell.angle_beta   90.00
_cell.angle_gamma   90.00
#
_symmetry.space_group_name_H-M   'P 1'
#
loop_
_entity.id
_entity.type
_entity.pdbx_description
1 polymer ?
#
loop_
_entity_poly.entity_id
_entity_poly.type
_entity_poly.pdbx_seq_one_letter_code
_entity_poly.pdbx_strand_id
1 'polypeptide(L)'
;MSEMIKPGRHPLLRLMEAKPATETWPMPVDQFVARDYLRHADVLMTVRKGNLLSWLIRTATKGNFSHAAMVFITPNYQYGWQSTYLIESVFSGVEVTDLRDYFKYRGMKVAIQRSRHAWLSDEIAKRVRGRMLGDIKAKYNFPLMIAMAEGLWFSLESMVQGHKRTVLRRERRGGRASPNEFICSGFVQRGFVLGIAEFIRNGHLPASALREVIFDRDLASLLPKDWSQHSPAEQVRIVDLFIEEFTDELLSATPRDLETSTDLDWVYVMADGVVHPVTNYRQVCELMELKAFPG
;
A
#
# COMPACT_ATOMS: atom_id res chain seq x y z
N MET A 1 -58.91 9.38 -7.34
CA MET A 1 -58.19 8.55 -6.36
C MET A 1 -56.99 7.95 -7.08
N SER A 2 -55.81 8.49 -6.82
CA SER A 2 -54.57 8.00 -7.46
C SER A 2 -53.94 6.96 -6.52
N GLU A 3 -53.87 5.71 -6.98
CA GLU A 3 -53.16 4.66 -6.28
C GLU A 3 -51.66 4.97 -6.31
N MET A 4 -51.11 5.30 -5.16
CA MET A 4 -49.65 5.39 -4.97
C MET A 4 -49.05 3.99 -5.13
N ILE A 5 -48.34 3.77 -6.23
CA ILE A 5 -47.50 2.58 -6.43
C ILE A 5 -46.43 2.58 -5.34
N LYS A 6 -46.52 1.64 -4.39
CA LYS A 6 -45.49 1.40 -3.38
C LYS A 6 -44.20 1.02 -4.11
N PRO A 7 -43.09 1.69 -3.92
CA PRO A 7 -41.82 1.28 -4.53
C PRO A 7 -41.49 -0.13 -4.04
N GLY A 8 -41.48 -1.08 -4.97
CA GLY A 8 -41.04 -2.44 -4.70
C GLY A 8 -39.63 -2.41 -4.17
N ARG A 9 -39.39 -3.01 -3.02
CA ARG A 9 -38.03 -3.14 -2.46
C ARG A 9 -37.15 -3.83 -3.49
N HIS A 10 -36.05 -3.14 -3.85
CA HIS A 10 -35.11 -3.67 -4.82
C HIS A 10 -34.60 -5.06 -4.34
N PRO A 11 -34.51 -6.07 -5.23
CA PRO A 11 -34.10 -7.44 -4.84
C PRO A 11 -32.79 -7.52 -4.07
N LEU A 12 -31.88 -6.57 -4.30
CA LEU A 12 -30.59 -6.45 -3.58
C LEU A 12 -30.76 -6.04 -2.10
N LEU A 13 -31.83 -5.32 -1.72
CA LEU A 13 -32.12 -5.00 -0.32
C LEU A 13 -32.47 -6.25 0.50
N ARG A 14 -33.07 -7.28 -0.13
CA ARG A 14 -33.33 -8.57 0.53
C ARG A 14 -32.05 -9.36 0.85
N LEU A 15 -30.99 -9.20 0.05
CA LEU A 15 -29.69 -9.82 0.31
C LEU A 15 -28.95 -9.17 1.49
N MET A 16 -29.23 -7.89 1.77
CA MET A 16 -28.65 -7.18 2.91
C MET A 16 -29.34 -7.48 4.25
N GLU A 17 -30.64 -7.89 4.22
CA GLU A 17 -31.42 -8.30 5.39
C GLU A 17 -31.21 -9.79 5.77
N ALA A 18 -30.58 -10.58 4.91
CA ALA A 18 -30.21 -11.95 5.25
C ALA A 18 -29.15 -11.90 6.36
N LYS A 19 -29.52 -12.46 7.55
CA LYS A 19 -28.52 -12.73 8.61
C LYS A 19 -27.27 -13.31 7.94
N PRO A 20 -26.05 -12.79 8.28
CA PRO A 20 -24.86 -13.35 7.71
C PRO A 20 -24.85 -14.85 8.02
N ALA A 21 -24.91 -15.68 6.97
CA ALA A 21 -24.60 -17.09 7.10
C ALA A 21 -23.25 -17.14 7.85
N THR A 22 -23.13 -18.05 8.82
CA THR A 22 -21.87 -18.24 9.56
C THR A 22 -20.72 -18.20 8.57
N GLU A 23 -19.89 -17.16 8.70
CA GLU A 23 -18.78 -16.92 7.78
C GLU A 23 -17.87 -18.14 7.78
N THR A 24 -17.85 -18.87 6.68
CA THR A 24 -16.94 -20.01 6.52
C THR A 24 -15.68 -19.53 5.80
N TRP A 25 -14.55 -19.72 6.46
CA TRP A 25 -13.24 -19.52 5.87
C TRP A 25 -12.61 -20.87 5.49
N PRO A 26 -11.88 -20.96 4.36
CA PRO A 26 -11.63 -19.92 3.36
C PRO A 26 -12.86 -19.53 2.56
N MET A 27 -12.91 -18.27 2.08
CA MET A 27 -14.03 -17.69 1.36
C MET A 27 -13.65 -17.46 -0.12
N PRO A 28 -14.56 -17.71 -1.10
CA PRO A 28 -14.32 -17.33 -2.49
C PRO A 28 -14.01 -15.85 -2.66
N VAL A 29 -13.05 -15.50 -3.52
CA VAL A 29 -12.63 -14.11 -3.77
C VAL A 29 -13.81 -13.23 -4.17
N ASP A 30 -14.68 -13.68 -5.07
CA ASP A 30 -15.84 -12.90 -5.53
C ASP A 30 -16.79 -12.52 -4.39
N GLN A 31 -16.97 -13.43 -3.42
CA GLN A 31 -17.77 -13.13 -2.23
C GLN A 31 -17.06 -12.14 -1.31
N PHE A 32 -15.75 -12.25 -1.17
CA PHE A 32 -14.96 -11.38 -0.31
C PHE A 32 -14.93 -9.94 -0.84
N VAL A 33 -14.66 -9.73 -2.12
CA VAL A 33 -14.54 -8.38 -2.72
C VAL A 33 -15.87 -7.64 -2.78
N ALA A 34 -16.99 -8.37 -2.73
CA ALA A 34 -18.34 -7.80 -2.67
C ALA A 34 -18.78 -7.45 -1.23
N ARG A 35 -17.98 -7.73 -0.22
CA ARG A 35 -18.30 -7.46 1.19
C ARG A 35 -17.35 -6.42 1.79
N ASP A 36 -17.74 -5.87 2.92
CA ASP A 36 -17.00 -4.81 3.63
C ASP A 36 -15.93 -5.37 4.59
N TYR A 37 -15.08 -6.28 4.08
CA TYR A 37 -13.94 -6.81 4.84
C TYR A 37 -12.69 -5.94 4.74
N LEU A 38 -12.50 -5.33 3.58
CA LEU A 38 -11.40 -4.40 3.34
C LEU A 38 -11.76 -3.01 3.82
N ARG A 39 -10.77 -2.28 4.28
CA ARG A 39 -10.92 -0.89 4.74
C ARG A 39 -10.19 0.06 3.81
N HIS A 40 -10.62 1.32 3.79
CA HIS A 40 -9.87 2.37 3.12
C HIS A 40 -8.44 2.41 3.63
N ALA A 41 -7.49 2.62 2.74
CA ALA A 41 -6.05 2.61 3.00
C ALA A 41 -5.47 1.24 3.44
N ASP A 42 -6.20 0.11 3.37
CA ASP A 42 -5.55 -1.20 3.39
C ASP A 42 -4.58 -1.30 2.20
N VAL A 43 -3.42 -1.89 2.43
CA VAL A 43 -2.36 -2.02 1.42
C VAL A 43 -2.39 -3.42 0.83
N LEU A 44 -2.47 -3.49 -0.48
CA LEU A 44 -2.30 -4.72 -1.24
C LEU A 44 -0.82 -4.93 -1.57
N MET A 45 -0.36 -6.15 -1.35
CA MET A 45 0.95 -6.62 -1.77
C MET A 45 0.77 -7.79 -2.71
N THR A 46 1.38 -7.73 -3.91
CA THR A 46 1.15 -8.77 -4.91
C THR A 46 2.43 -9.43 -5.41
N VAL A 47 2.29 -10.68 -5.80
CA VAL A 47 3.30 -11.43 -6.53
C VAL A 47 2.65 -12.20 -7.68
N ARG A 48 3.28 -12.16 -8.85
CA ARG A 48 2.87 -12.96 -10.01
C ARG A 48 3.95 -13.96 -10.35
N LYS A 49 3.68 -15.24 -10.12
CA LYS A 49 4.60 -16.32 -10.48
C LYS A 49 4.73 -16.42 -12.01
N GLY A 50 5.96 -16.69 -12.48
CA GLY A 50 6.23 -16.83 -13.93
C GLY A 50 6.29 -15.51 -14.70
N ASN A 51 6.23 -14.35 -14.05
CA ASN A 51 6.40 -13.05 -14.67
C ASN A 51 7.83 -12.52 -14.44
N LEU A 52 8.55 -12.23 -15.53
CA LEU A 52 9.95 -11.78 -15.48
C LEU A 52 10.10 -10.48 -14.71
N LEU A 53 9.21 -9.50 -14.93
CA LEU A 53 9.24 -8.21 -14.25
C LEU A 53 9.01 -8.36 -12.75
N SER A 54 8.03 -9.19 -12.36
CA SER A 54 7.78 -9.51 -10.95
C SER A 54 9.01 -10.15 -10.30
N TRP A 55 9.71 -11.02 -11.03
CA TRP A 55 10.96 -11.62 -10.59
C TRP A 55 12.07 -10.58 -10.43
N LEU A 56 12.27 -9.69 -11.41
CA LEU A 56 13.27 -8.62 -11.37
C LEU A 56 13.06 -7.70 -10.16
N ILE A 57 11.83 -7.21 -9.95
CA ILE A 57 11.51 -6.32 -8.83
C ILE A 57 11.82 -7.01 -7.49
N ARG A 58 11.39 -8.25 -7.31
CA ARG A 58 11.63 -9.01 -6.07
C ARG A 58 13.13 -9.24 -5.81
N THR A 59 13.87 -9.54 -6.87
CA THR A 59 15.32 -9.70 -6.77
C THR A 59 16.00 -8.37 -6.43
N ALA A 60 15.54 -7.28 -7.07
CA ALA A 60 16.01 -5.93 -6.87
C ALA A 60 15.78 -5.43 -5.45
N THR A 61 14.60 -5.62 -4.93
CA THR A 61 14.24 -5.16 -3.61
C THR A 61 14.59 -6.15 -2.50
N LYS A 62 15.05 -7.36 -2.87
CA LYS A 62 15.27 -8.50 -1.95
C LYS A 62 14.01 -8.82 -1.14
N GLY A 63 12.83 -8.58 -1.73
CA GLY A 63 11.51 -8.80 -1.15
C GLY A 63 10.78 -9.97 -1.80
N ASN A 64 9.67 -10.37 -1.21
CA ASN A 64 8.81 -11.41 -1.76
C ASN A 64 7.73 -10.85 -2.68
N PHE A 65 7.44 -9.56 -2.58
CA PHE A 65 6.40 -8.89 -3.35
C PHE A 65 6.99 -8.03 -4.47
N SER A 66 6.23 -7.87 -5.53
CA SER A 66 6.65 -7.13 -6.73
C SER A 66 5.84 -5.88 -7.01
N HIS A 67 4.73 -5.70 -6.31
CA HIS A 67 3.85 -4.56 -6.50
C HIS A 67 3.05 -4.26 -5.23
N ALA A 68 2.67 -3.00 -5.07
CA ALA A 68 1.81 -2.51 -4.00
C ALA A 68 0.72 -1.60 -4.56
N ALA A 69 -0.48 -1.70 -3.98
CA ALA A 69 -1.62 -0.84 -4.27
C ALA A 69 -2.34 -0.49 -2.96
N MET A 70 -3.25 0.48 -2.99
CA MET A 70 -4.04 0.85 -1.80
C MET A 70 -5.53 0.68 -2.08
N VAL A 71 -6.28 0.17 -1.09
CA VAL A 71 -7.75 0.13 -1.15
C VAL A 71 -8.29 1.55 -1.17
N PHE A 72 -8.96 1.88 -2.28
CA PHE A 72 -9.46 3.21 -2.57
C PHE A 72 -10.96 3.34 -2.33
N ILE A 73 -11.76 2.39 -2.83
CA ILE A 73 -13.21 2.34 -2.64
C ILE A 73 -13.55 0.93 -2.13
N THR A 74 -14.33 0.86 -1.06
CA THR A 74 -14.96 -0.37 -0.57
C THR A 74 -16.39 -0.48 -1.11
N PRO A 75 -17.00 -1.68 -1.14
CA PRO A 75 -18.36 -1.84 -1.59
C PRO A 75 -19.32 -0.91 -0.85
N ASN A 76 -20.16 -0.23 -1.60
CA ASN A 76 -21.24 0.60 -1.05
C ASN A 76 -22.45 0.54 -1.97
N TYR A 77 -23.38 -0.32 -1.65
CA TYR A 77 -24.55 -0.58 -2.48
C TYR A 77 -25.50 0.60 -2.61
N GLN A 78 -25.50 1.55 -1.66
CA GLN A 78 -26.29 2.77 -1.75
C GLN A 78 -25.84 3.67 -2.91
N TYR A 79 -24.54 3.64 -3.21
CA TYR A 79 -23.95 4.40 -4.31
C TYR A 79 -23.64 3.55 -5.55
N GLY A 80 -24.11 2.28 -5.58
CA GLY A 80 -23.91 1.39 -6.72
C GLY A 80 -22.53 0.75 -6.81
N TRP A 81 -21.66 0.91 -5.80
CA TRP A 81 -20.35 0.27 -5.76
C TRP A 81 -20.49 -1.18 -5.30
N GLN A 82 -20.25 -2.13 -6.20
CA GLN A 82 -20.45 -3.57 -5.95
C GLN A 82 -19.11 -4.32 -5.76
N SER A 83 -17.99 -3.62 -5.77
CA SER A 83 -16.65 -4.21 -5.67
C SER A 83 -15.70 -3.30 -4.88
N THR A 84 -14.56 -3.87 -4.54
CA THR A 84 -13.43 -3.11 -4.01
C THR A 84 -12.58 -2.60 -5.16
N TYR A 85 -12.27 -1.30 -5.14
CA TYR A 85 -11.37 -0.67 -6.10
C TYR A 85 -10.08 -0.25 -5.42
N LEU A 86 -9.00 -0.40 -6.14
CA LEU A 86 -7.66 -0.04 -5.73
C LEU A 86 -7.21 1.22 -6.45
N ILE A 87 -6.32 1.99 -5.82
CA ILE A 87 -5.54 3.02 -6.50
C ILE A 87 -4.08 2.59 -6.50
N GLU A 88 -3.43 2.68 -7.64
CA GLU A 88 -2.09 2.13 -7.84
C GLU A 88 -1.30 2.89 -8.89
N SER A 89 0.02 2.81 -8.81
CA SER A 89 0.91 3.28 -9.86
C SER A 89 1.43 2.08 -10.66
N VAL A 90 1.06 2.03 -11.92
CA VAL A 90 1.46 0.99 -12.90
C VAL A 90 2.14 1.66 -14.10
N PHE A 91 2.65 0.86 -15.05
CA PHE A 91 3.40 1.39 -16.20
C PHE A 91 2.64 2.44 -17.04
N SER A 92 1.31 2.34 -17.10
CA SER A 92 0.43 3.32 -17.75
C SER A 92 0.32 4.64 -16.96
N GLY A 93 0.71 4.65 -15.70
CA GLY A 93 0.57 5.76 -14.75
C GLY A 93 -0.21 5.38 -13.52
N VAL A 94 -0.84 6.37 -12.88
CA VAL A 94 -1.72 6.15 -11.74
C VAL A 94 -3.14 5.88 -12.23
N GLU A 95 -3.70 4.75 -11.78
CA GLU A 95 -5.05 4.33 -12.19
C GLU A 95 -5.84 3.72 -11.03
N VAL A 96 -7.15 3.60 -11.25
CA VAL A 96 -8.08 2.92 -10.33
C VAL A 96 -8.52 1.62 -10.96
N THR A 97 -8.26 0.50 -10.30
CA THR A 97 -8.46 -0.86 -10.80
C THR A 97 -9.45 -1.62 -9.92
N ASP A 98 -10.36 -2.39 -10.50
CA ASP A 98 -11.19 -3.33 -9.73
C ASP A 98 -10.31 -4.48 -9.20
N LEU A 99 -10.40 -4.77 -7.90
CA LEU A 99 -9.61 -5.86 -7.30
C LEU A 99 -9.82 -7.22 -8.00
N ARG A 100 -11.00 -7.46 -8.57
CA ARG A 100 -11.28 -8.68 -9.34
C ARG A 100 -10.40 -8.83 -10.57
N ASP A 101 -9.94 -7.73 -11.14
CA ASP A 101 -9.09 -7.75 -12.34
C ASP A 101 -7.73 -8.39 -12.10
N TYR A 102 -7.23 -8.37 -10.87
CA TYR A 102 -5.99 -9.05 -10.48
C TYR A 102 -6.07 -10.57 -10.68
N PHE A 103 -7.25 -11.15 -10.43
CA PHE A 103 -7.45 -12.60 -10.51
C PHE A 103 -7.70 -13.11 -11.93
N LYS A 104 -7.79 -12.23 -12.92
CA LYS A 104 -7.74 -12.60 -14.34
C LYS A 104 -6.34 -13.08 -14.75
N TYR A 105 -5.31 -12.75 -14.00
CA TYR A 105 -3.93 -13.13 -14.27
C TYR A 105 -3.58 -14.43 -13.57
N ARG A 106 -3.21 -15.46 -14.38
CA ARG A 106 -2.76 -16.74 -13.84
C ARG A 106 -1.55 -16.58 -12.93
N GLY A 107 -1.55 -17.24 -11.78
CA GLY A 107 -0.46 -17.22 -10.79
C GLY A 107 -0.34 -15.92 -9.99
N MET A 108 -1.35 -15.05 -10.07
CA MET A 108 -1.45 -13.88 -9.19
C MET A 108 -1.84 -14.32 -7.79
N LYS A 109 -1.07 -13.88 -6.80
CA LYS A 109 -1.38 -14.02 -5.37
C LYS A 109 -1.32 -12.65 -4.73
N VAL A 110 -2.22 -12.39 -3.80
CA VAL A 110 -2.40 -11.08 -3.15
C VAL A 110 -2.39 -11.27 -1.64
N ALA A 111 -1.64 -10.46 -0.93
CA ALA A 111 -1.69 -10.35 0.52
C ALA A 111 -2.13 -8.93 0.91
N ILE A 112 -2.90 -8.81 1.97
CA ILE A 112 -3.44 -7.54 2.45
C ILE A 112 -2.81 -7.22 3.79
N GLN A 113 -2.32 -5.98 3.89
CA GLN A 113 -1.86 -5.39 5.13
C GLN A 113 -2.81 -4.26 5.56
N ARG A 114 -2.92 -4.06 6.85
CA ARG A 114 -3.71 -2.99 7.49
C ARG A 114 -2.87 -2.28 8.51
N SER A 115 -2.97 -0.96 8.57
CA SER A 115 -2.33 -0.20 9.65
C SER A 115 -2.83 -0.71 11.01
N ARG A 116 -1.88 -0.94 11.94
CA ARG A 116 -2.18 -1.34 13.32
C ARG A 116 -2.59 -0.18 14.22
N HIS A 117 -2.42 1.05 13.73
CA HIS A 117 -2.61 2.24 14.52
C HIS A 117 -4.09 2.58 14.67
N ALA A 118 -4.58 2.57 15.92
CA ALA A 118 -5.98 2.86 16.24
C ALA A 118 -6.41 4.29 15.83
N TRP A 119 -5.47 5.22 15.73
CA TRP A 119 -5.74 6.59 15.28
C TRP A 119 -6.06 6.69 13.79
N LEU A 120 -5.70 5.67 12.97
CA LEU A 120 -6.06 5.65 11.54
C LEU A 120 -7.55 5.30 11.39
N SER A 121 -8.41 6.25 11.75
CA SER A 121 -9.86 6.14 11.55
C SER A 121 -10.22 6.09 10.07
N ASP A 122 -11.46 5.70 9.76
CA ASP A 122 -11.96 5.69 8.37
C ASP A 122 -11.91 7.09 7.73
N GLU A 123 -12.12 8.15 8.50
CA GLU A 123 -12.00 9.54 8.03
C GLU A 123 -10.57 9.87 7.60
N ILE A 124 -9.57 9.51 8.43
CA ILE A 124 -8.16 9.71 8.11
C ILE A 124 -7.76 8.85 6.89
N ALA A 125 -8.18 7.59 6.87
CA ALA A 125 -7.94 6.68 5.75
C ALA A 125 -8.52 7.22 4.43
N LYS A 126 -9.73 7.80 4.46
CA LYS A 126 -10.32 8.49 3.30
C LYS A 126 -9.49 9.69 2.85
N ARG A 127 -8.89 10.43 3.76
CA ARG A 127 -8.02 11.56 3.42
C ARG A 127 -6.69 11.08 2.83
N VAL A 128 -6.08 10.04 3.41
CA VAL A 128 -4.86 9.39 2.89
C VAL A 128 -5.06 9.00 1.41
N ARG A 129 -6.11 8.22 1.11
CA ARG A 129 -6.42 7.83 -0.27
C ARG A 129 -6.77 9.02 -1.17
N GLY A 130 -7.44 10.04 -0.61
CA GLY A 130 -7.83 11.25 -1.34
C GLY A 130 -6.63 12.04 -1.85
N ARG A 131 -5.50 12.02 -1.13
CA ARG A 131 -4.25 12.63 -1.57
C ARG A 131 -3.66 11.96 -2.81
N MET A 132 -3.90 10.67 -2.99
CA MET A 132 -3.44 9.93 -4.15
C MET A 132 -4.21 10.30 -5.43
N LEU A 133 -5.45 10.80 -5.32
CA LEU A 133 -6.24 11.25 -6.48
C LEU A 133 -5.62 12.43 -7.22
N GLY A 134 -4.92 13.31 -6.52
CA GLY A 134 -4.21 14.45 -7.13
C GLY A 134 -3.12 14.01 -8.11
N ASP A 135 -2.64 12.79 -7.95
CA ASP A 135 -1.57 12.20 -8.77
C ASP A 135 -2.12 11.34 -9.94
N ILE A 136 -3.44 11.26 -10.13
CA ILE A 136 -4.03 10.61 -11.32
C ILE A 136 -3.51 11.34 -12.56
N LYS A 137 -2.93 10.59 -13.51
CA LYS A 137 -2.16 11.03 -14.69
C LYS A 137 -0.65 11.24 -14.45
N ALA A 138 -0.15 11.06 -13.22
CA ALA A 138 1.28 10.96 -12.99
C ALA A 138 1.86 9.74 -13.72
N LYS A 139 3.09 9.86 -14.20
CA LYS A 139 3.77 8.79 -14.94
C LYS A 139 4.43 7.81 -13.99
N TYR A 140 4.63 6.59 -14.47
CA TYR A 140 5.44 5.61 -13.76
C TYR A 140 6.93 5.94 -13.89
N ASN A 141 7.67 5.90 -12.78
CA ASN A 141 9.10 6.20 -12.76
C ASN A 141 9.93 5.00 -13.24
N PHE A 142 9.96 4.80 -14.54
CA PHE A 142 10.77 3.77 -15.19
C PHE A 142 12.29 3.93 -14.94
N PRO A 143 12.87 5.15 -15.04
CA PRO A 143 14.27 5.38 -14.76
C PRO A 143 14.68 4.94 -13.36
N LEU A 144 13.86 5.24 -12.34
CA LEU A 144 14.13 4.80 -10.97
C LEU A 144 14.11 3.28 -10.84
N MET A 145 13.15 2.60 -11.49
CA MET A 145 13.08 1.15 -11.48
C MET A 145 14.31 0.50 -12.16
N ILE A 146 14.77 1.06 -13.29
CA ILE A 146 15.98 0.61 -13.98
C ILE A 146 17.21 0.84 -13.10
N ALA A 147 17.35 2.02 -12.49
CA ALA A 147 18.45 2.33 -11.58
C ALA A 147 18.49 1.38 -10.37
N MET A 148 17.33 0.99 -9.84
CA MET A 148 17.23 -0.04 -8.79
C MET A 148 17.70 -1.41 -9.29
N ALA A 149 17.34 -1.79 -10.51
CA ALA A 149 17.78 -3.05 -11.13
C ALA A 149 19.28 -3.03 -11.47
N GLU A 150 19.81 -1.92 -11.97
CA GLU A 150 21.24 -1.72 -12.24
C GLU A 150 22.06 -1.72 -10.96
N GLY A 151 21.59 -1.02 -9.90
CA GLY A 151 22.23 -1.02 -8.59
C GLY A 151 22.38 -2.41 -8.00
N LEU A 152 21.50 -3.36 -8.37
CA LEU A 152 21.67 -4.78 -8.03
C LEU A 152 22.73 -5.48 -8.87
N TRP A 153 22.79 -5.20 -10.14
CA TRP A 153 23.82 -5.77 -11.00
C TRP A 153 25.21 -5.37 -10.49
N PHE A 154 25.41 -4.09 -10.18
CA PHE A 154 26.64 -3.57 -9.56
C PHE A 154 26.87 -4.11 -8.14
N SER A 155 25.79 -4.35 -7.33
CA SER A 155 25.98 -4.93 -6.00
C SER A 155 26.29 -6.42 -6.03
N LEU A 156 25.88 -7.15 -7.04
CA LEU A 156 26.32 -8.53 -7.30
C LEU A 156 27.82 -8.56 -7.68
N GLU A 157 28.25 -7.62 -8.50
CA GLU A 157 29.67 -7.45 -8.86
C GLU A 157 30.51 -7.00 -7.65
N SER A 158 30.00 -6.11 -6.80
CA SER A 158 30.68 -5.63 -5.59
C SER A 158 30.62 -6.64 -4.42
N MET A 159 29.65 -7.54 -4.38
CA MET A 159 29.64 -8.67 -3.43
C MET A 159 30.80 -9.65 -3.72
N VAL A 160 31.16 -9.80 -4.98
CA VAL A 160 32.36 -10.56 -5.40
C VAL A 160 33.65 -9.82 -5.00
N GLN A 161 33.59 -8.48 -4.83
CA GLN A 161 34.77 -7.63 -4.52
C GLN A 161 34.79 -7.08 -3.09
N GLY A 162 33.89 -7.47 -2.20
CA GLY A 162 34.01 -7.18 -0.74
C GLY A 162 33.72 -5.75 -0.29
N HIS A 163 33.08 -4.89 -1.11
CA HIS A 163 32.78 -3.50 -0.75
C HIS A 163 31.36 -3.28 -0.21
N LYS A 164 31.28 -2.59 0.91
CA LYS A 164 30.10 -2.43 1.76
C LYS A 164 29.03 -1.46 1.21
N ARG A 165 27.80 -1.76 1.57
CA ARG A 165 26.45 -1.10 1.51
C ARG A 165 26.34 0.43 1.30
N THR A 166 27.43 1.21 1.38
CA THR A 166 27.42 2.67 1.30
C THR A 166 27.17 3.22 -0.11
N VAL A 167 27.37 2.41 -1.14
CA VAL A 167 27.29 2.83 -2.55
C VAL A 167 25.83 3.02 -3.00
N LEU A 168 24.90 2.15 -2.59
CA LEU A 168 23.49 2.22 -2.99
C LEU A 168 22.78 3.51 -2.53
N ARG A 169 23.20 4.09 -1.40
CA ARG A 169 22.62 5.33 -0.88
C ARG A 169 23.09 6.58 -1.64
N ARG A 170 24.25 6.51 -2.29
CA ARG A 170 24.87 7.66 -3.01
C ARG A 170 24.43 7.72 -4.47
N GLU A 171 24.18 6.58 -5.09
CA GLU A 171 23.74 6.49 -6.50
C GLU A 171 22.23 6.73 -6.66
N ARG A 172 21.42 6.48 -5.63
CA ARG A 172 20.00 6.89 -5.59
C ARG A 172 19.83 8.41 -5.79
N ARG A 173 20.86 9.22 -5.52
CA ARG A 173 20.87 10.68 -5.74
C ARG A 173 21.07 11.11 -7.19
N GLY A 174 21.41 10.20 -8.10
CA GLY A 174 21.67 10.55 -9.50
C GLY A 174 20.44 10.60 -10.40
N GLY A 175 19.35 9.93 -10.04
CA GLY A 175 18.07 9.99 -10.75
C GLY A 175 17.07 10.77 -9.91
N ARG A 176 16.94 12.09 -10.12
CA ARG A 176 15.87 12.88 -9.51
C ARG A 176 14.55 12.25 -9.88
N ALA A 177 13.83 11.72 -8.87
CA ALA A 177 12.43 11.35 -9.08
C ALA A 177 11.70 12.62 -9.53
N SER A 178 11.10 12.59 -10.71
CA SER A 178 10.18 13.66 -11.09
C SER A 178 9.02 13.64 -10.08
N PRO A 179 8.61 14.77 -9.51
CA PRO A 179 7.51 14.81 -8.54
C PRO A 179 6.19 14.25 -9.08
N ASN A 180 6.14 13.94 -10.37
CA ASN A 180 4.99 13.35 -11.07
C ASN A 180 5.27 11.92 -11.58
N GLU A 181 6.31 11.24 -11.08
CA GLU A 181 6.65 9.87 -11.48
C GLU A 181 6.85 9.00 -10.23
N PHE A 182 6.12 7.90 -10.14
CA PHE A 182 6.09 7.04 -8.95
C PHE A 182 6.43 5.59 -9.27
N ILE A 183 7.05 4.90 -8.31
CA ILE A 183 6.96 3.45 -8.21
C ILE A 183 5.77 3.09 -7.31
N CYS A 184 5.20 1.89 -7.49
CA CYS A 184 3.96 1.48 -6.85
C CYS A 184 3.95 1.65 -5.31
N SER A 185 5.00 1.20 -4.63
CA SER A 185 5.12 1.29 -3.16
C SER A 185 5.45 2.69 -2.67
N GLY A 186 6.26 3.45 -3.40
CA GLY A 186 6.51 4.87 -3.12
C GLY A 186 5.24 5.70 -3.24
N PHE A 187 4.38 5.37 -4.21
CA PHE A 187 3.07 6.00 -4.36
C PHE A 187 2.16 5.74 -3.14
N VAL A 188 2.12 4.49 -2.65
CA VAL A 188 1.38 4.15 -1.42
C VAL A 188 1.93 4.93 -0.22
N GLN A 189 3.26 4.93 -0.01
CA GLN A 189 3.89 5.67 1.09
C GLN A 189 3.57 7.17 1.01
N ARG A 190 3.65 7.77 -0.18
CA ARG A 190 3.31 9.18 -0.40
C ARG A 190 1.88 9.51 0.05
N GLY A 191 0.91 8.64 -0.28
CA GLY A 191 -0.48 8.80 0.15
C GLY A 191 -0.61 8.89 1.66
N PHE A 192 0.04 7.98 2.38
CA PHE A 192 0.09 8.00 3.85
C PHE A 192 0.77 9.27 4.37
N VAL A 193 1.99 9.55 3.94
CA VAL A 193 2.78 10.70 4.43
C VAL A 193 2.04 12.01 4.24
N LEU A 194 1.52 12.29 3.05
CA LEU A 194 0.83 13.55 2.76
C LEU A 194 -0.53 13.64 3.48
N GLY A 195 -1.26 12.53 3.56
CA GLY A 195 -2.53 12.50 4.28
C GLY A 195 -2.34 12.75 5.77
N ILE A 196 -1.38 12.09 6.41
CA ILE A 196 -1.10 12.24 7.84
C ILE A 196 -0.50 13.61 8.16
N ALA A 197 0.41 14.14 7.32
CA ALA A 197 0.94 15.49 7.49
C ALA A 197 -0.15 16.56 7.51
N GLU A 198 -1.22 16.39 6.72
CA GLU A 198 -2.36 17.30 6.76
C GLU A 198 -3.07 17.31 8.12
N PHE A 199 -3.29 16.12 8.71
CA PHE A 199 -3.90 16.03 10.04
C PHE A 199 -2.99 16.57 11.15
N ILE A 200 -1.66 16.42 11.01
CA ILE A 200 -0.68 17.02 11.92
C ILE A 200 -0.74 18.55 11.82
N ARG A 201 -0.73 19.12 10.61
CA ARG A 201 -0.84 20.58 10.40
C ARG A 201 -2.11 21.19 11.00
N ASN A 202 -3.20 20.42 10.97
CA ASN A 202 -4.50 20.85 11.52
C ASN A 202 -4.64 20.55 13.02
N GLY A 203 -3.60 20.03 13.69
CA GLY A 203 -3.62 19.73 15.12
C GLY A 203 -4.48 18.52 15.51
N HIS A 204 -4.87 17.68 14.54
CA HIS A 204 -5.70 16.49 14.79
C HIS A 204 -4.89 15.24 15.12
N LEU A 205 -3.61 15.22 14.77
CA LEU A 205 -2.68 14.14 15.09
C LEU A 205 -1.38 14.71 15.65
N PRO A 206 -0.70 13.98 16.54
CA PRO A 206 0.64 14.35 16.98
C PRO A 206 1.65 14.14 15.83
N ALA A 207 2.73 14.94 15.82
CA ALA A 207 3.77 14.85 14.81
C ALA A 207 4.48 13.46 14.77
N SER A 208 4.48 12.75 15.89
CA SER A 208 5.00 11.37 15.98
C SER A 208 4.29 10.39 15.04
N ALA A 209 3.03 10.63 14.69
CA ALA A 209 2.26 9.80 13.77
C ALA A 209 2.90 9.73 12.37
N LEU A 210 3.69 10.75 11.97
CA LEU A 210 4.39 10.71 10.70
C LEU A 210 5.40 9.55 10.63
N ARG A 211 6.12 9.27 11.71
CA ARG A 211 7.08 8.16 11.79
C ARG A 211 6.44 6.81 11.54
N GLU A 212 5.20 6.62 12.00
CA GLU A 212 4.45 5.38 11.94
C GLU A 212 3.92 5.05 10.53
N VAL A 213 4.04 6.00 9.58
CA VAL A 213 3.64 5.83 8.19
C VAL A 213 4.80 5.96 7.19
N ILE A 214 6.03 6.06 7.68
CA ILE A 214 7.25 5.98 6.87
C ILE A 214 7.78 4.55 6.97
N PHE A 215 7.54 3.75 5.93
CA PHE A 215 7.84 2.32 5.95
C PHE A 215 9.32 1.99 5.79
N ASP A 216 10.13 2.91 5.22
CA ASP A 216 11.59 2.84 5.28
C ASP A 216 12.07 3.24 6.69
N ARG A 217 12.52 2.24 7.46
CA ARG A 217 12.94 2.44 8.86
C ARG A 217 14.16 3.36 9.01
N ASP A 218 15.10 3.32 8.06
CA ASP A 218 16.26 4.18 8.09
C ASP A 218 15.83 5.64 7.92
N LEU A 219 14.91 5.89 6.98
CA LEU A 219 14.35 7.20 6.76
C LEU A 219 13.50 7.66 7.96
N ALA A 220 12.64 6.82 8.49
CA ALA A 220 11.83 7.11 9.68
C ALA A 220 12.71 7.45 10.91
N SER A 221 13.91 6.86 11.00
CA SER A 221 14.84 7.11 12.11
C SER A 221 15.43 8.53 12.14
N LEU A 222 15.33 9.28 11.03
CA LEU A 222 15.79 10.66 10.93
C LEU A 222 14.83 11.65 11.61
N LEU A 223 13.59 11.26 11.84
CA LEU A 223 12.64 12.07 12.60
C LEU A 223 12.99 12.11 14.09
N PRO A 224 12.67 13.21 14.81
CA PRO A 224 12.89 13.31 16.25
C PRO A 224 12.30 12.12 17.01
N LYS A 225 13.05 11.57 17.96
CA LYS A 225 12.54 10.53 18.86
C LYS A 225 11.62 11.09 19.93
N ASP A 226 11.97 12.28 20.41
CA ASP A 226 11.21 13.00 21.41
C ASP A 226 10.66 14.30 20.83
N TRP A 227 9.38 14.32 20.57
CA TRP A 227 8.64 15.46 20.05
C TRP A 227 8.23 16.46 21.14
N SER A 228 8.30 16.07 22.43
CA SER A 228 7.86 16.91 23.55
C SER A 228 8.77 18.13 23.74
N GLN A 229 9.98 18.08 23.20
CA GLN A 229 10.95 19.19 23.24
C GLN A 229 10.64 20.31 22.23
N HIS A 230 9.66 20.11 21.36
CA HIS A 230 9.31 21.04 20.30
C HIS A 230 7.89 21.58 20.52
N SER A 231 7.72 22.88 20.34
CA SER A 231 6.39 23.50 20.32
C SER A 231 5.54 22.95 19.16
N PRO A 232 4.20 23.01 19.21
CA PRO A 232 3.34 22.54 18.11
C PRO A 232 3.70 23.15 16.75
N ALA A 233 4.05 24.43 16.71
CA ALA A 233 4.46 25.10 15.48
C ALA A 233 5.80 24.56 14.93
N GLU A 234 6.77 24.28 15.81
CA GLU A 234 8.04 23.66 15.43
C GLU A 234 7.85 22.23 14.94
N GLN A 235 6.95 21.45 15.58
CA GLN A 235 6.63 20.10 15.15
C GLN A 235 6.08 20.09 13.71
N VAL A 236 5.15 20.99 13.38
CA VAL A 236 4.63 21.14 12.02
C VAL A 236 5.75 21.52 11.04
N ARG A 237 6.60 22.47 11.42
CA ARG A 237 7.74 22.90 10.59
C ARG A 237 8.71 21.76 10.32
N ILE A 238 9.03 20.95 11.33
CA ILE A 238 9.90 19.76 11.17
C ILE A 238 9.29 18.77 10.19
N VAL A 239 7.97 18.51 10.31
CA VAL A 239 7.24 17.63 9.38
C VAL A 239 7.33 18.15 7.95
N ASP A 240 7.11 19.45 7.73
CA ASP A 240 7.14 20.04 6.40
C ASP A 240 8.54 20.00 5.79
N LEU A 241 9.55 20.39 6.55
CA LEU A 241 10.95 20.33 6.09
C LEU A 241 11.39 18.90 5.80
N PHE A 242 11.00 17.93 6.62
CA PHE A 242 11.31 16.53 6.38
C PHE A 242 10.71 16.03 5.07
N ILE A 243 9.43 16.34 4.80
CA ILE A 243 8.77 15.92 3.56
C ILE A 243 9.42 16.58 2.35
N GLU A 244 9.79 17.86 2.45
CA GLU A 244 10.46 18.60 1.37
C GLU A 244 11.86 18.02 1.09
N GLU A 245 12.68 17.83 2.14
CA GLU A 245 14.05 17.35 2.03
C GLU A 245 14.16 15.92 1.52
N PHE A 246 13.26 15.04 1.97
CA PHE A 246 13.29 13.60 1.69
C PHE A 246 12.22 13.14 0.69
N THR A 247 11.72 14.04 -0.17
CA THR A 247 10.70 13.69 -1.18
C THR A 247 11.13 12.52 -2.06
N ASP A 248 12.35 12.51 -2.56
CA ASP A 248 12.86 11.46 -3.45
C ASP A 248 12.97 10.11 -2.73
N GLU A 249 13.43 10.10 -1.49
CA GLU A 249 13.51 8.91 -0.65
C GLU A 249 12.13 8.35 -0.31
N LEU A 250 11.18 9.23 0.03
CA LEU A 250 9.80 8.84 0.28
C LEU A 250 9.16 8.18 -0.94
N LEU A 251 9.42 8.71 -2.14
CA LEU A 251 8.93 8.16 -3.40
C LEU A 251 9.64 6.87 -3.82
N SER A 252 10.80 6.58 -3.28
CA SER A 252 11.60 5.40 -3.58
C SER A 252 11.35 4.21 -2.67
N ALA A 253 10.36 4.29 -1.77
CA ALA A 253 9.99 3.16 -0.91
C ALA A 253 9.68 1.91 -1.75
N THR A 254 10.23 0.78 -1.35
CA THR A 254 10.15 -0.48 -2.08
C THR A 254 9.02 -1.37 -1.54
N PRO A 255 8.54 -2.38 -2.28
CA PRO A 255 7.64 -3.37 -1.74
C PRO A 255 8.20 -4.07 -0.49
N ARG A 256 9.53 -4.20 -0.36
CA ARG A 256 10.15 -4.77 0.83
C ARG A 256 9.99 -3.88 2.06
N ASP A 257 10.03 -2.56 1.91
CA ASP A 257 9.85 -1.65 3.05
C ASP A 257 8.45 -1.81 3.64
N LEU A 258 7.42 -1.95 2.79
CA LEU A 258 6.05 -2.30 3.20
C LEU A 258 5.98 -3.69 3.82
N GLU A 259 6.60 -4.70 3.19
CA GLU A 259 6.61 -6.09 3.63
C GLU A 259 7.19 -6.26 5.03
N THR A 260 8.24 -5.49 5.36
CA THR A 260 8.95 -5.57 6.64
C THR A 260 8.52 -4.52 7.66
N SER A 261 7.53 -3.70 7.31
CA SER A 261 6.99 -2.68 8.23
C SER A 261 6.37 -3.34 9.46
N THR A 262 6.67 -2.77 10.64
CA THR A 262 6.01 -3.15 11.90
C THR A 262 4.73 -2.38 12.16
N ASP A 263 4.41 -1.42 11.31
CA ASP A 263 3.25 -0.54 11.43
C ASP A 263 2.04 -1.04 10.65
N LEU A 264 2.24 -2.15 9.92
CA LEU A 264 1.23 -2.84 9.13
C LEU A 264 1.07 -4.29 9.62
N ASP A 265 -0.16 -4.69 9.90
CA ASP A 265 -0.53 -6.07 10.24
C ASP A 265 -1.04 -6.80 9.00
N TRP A 266 -0.64 -8.04 8.82
CA TRP A 266 -1.18 -8.92 7.79
C TRP A 266 -2.58 -9.37 8.19
N VAL A 267 -3.56 -9.21 7.29
CA VAL A 267 -4.96 -9.52 7.60
C VAL A 267 -5.59 -10.56 6.69
N TYR A 268 -5.24 -10.59 5.41
CA TYR A 268 -5.78 -11.55 4.44
C TYR A 268 -4.74 -11.99 3.42
N VAL A 269 -4.90 -13.21 2.91
CA VAL A 269 -4.22 -13.72 1.71
C VAL A 269 -5.28 -14.23 0.74
N MET A 270 -5.13 -13.84 -0.52
CA MET A 270 -5.95 -14.31 -1.63
C MET A 270 -5.06 -15.15 -2.55
N ALA A 271 -5.33 -16.43 -2.61
CA ALA A 271 -4.58 -17.38 -3.42
C ALA A 271 -5.54 -18.46 -3.96
N ASP A 272 -5.30 -18.91 -5.18
CA ASP A 272 -6.03 -20.02 -5.81
C ASP A 272 -7.57 -19.86 -5.77
N GLY A 273 -8.05 -18.61 -5.91
CA GLY A 273 -9.47 -18.28 -5.97
C GLY A 273 -10.17 -18.16 -4.61
N VAL A 274 -9.46 -18.32 -3.51
CA VAL A 274 -10.00 -18.22 -2.14
C VAL A 274 -9.23 -17.23 -1.29
N VAL A 275 -9.89 -16.73 -0.25
CA VAL A 275 -9.34 -15.78 0.72
C VAL A 275 -9.21 -16.46 2.06
N HIS A 276 -8.05 -16.30 2.68
CA HIS A 276 -7.73 -16.78 4.02
C HIS A 276 -7.46 -15.59 4.94
N PRO A 277 -8.08 -15.48 6.11
CA PRO A 277 -7.64 -14.58 7.15
C PRO A 277 -6.27 -15.04 7.68
N VAL A 278 -5.39 -14.09 7.93
CA VAL A 278 -4.05 -14.33 8.47
C VAL A 278 -3.74 -13.36 9.60
N THR A 279 -2.82 -13.70 10.47
CA THR A 279 -2.44 -12.88 11.62
C THR A 279 -0.94 -12.58 11.69
N ASN A 280 -0.15 -13.18 10.79
CA ASN A 280 1.29 -13.01 10.79
C ASN A 280 1.90 -13.33 9.40
N TYR A 281 3.12 -12.86 9.20
CA TYR A 281 3.87 -13.01 7.96
C TYR A 281 4.18 -14.48 7.59
N ARG A 282 4.35 -15.36 8.58
CA ARG A 282 4.63 -16.77 8.32
C ARG A 282 3.46 -17.44 7.58
N GLN A 283 2.22 -17.19 8.04
CA GLN A 283 1.01 -17.69 7.36
C GLN A 283 0.91 -17.14 5.92
N VAL A 284 1.27 -15.87 5.72
CA VAL A 284 1.33 -15.29 4.36
C VAL A 284 2.31 -16.06 3.48
N CYS A 285 3.52 -16.33 3.98
CA CYS A 285 4.52 -17.08 3.21
C CYS A 285 4.06 -18.50 2.89
N GLU A 286 3.43 -19.20 3.82
CA GLU A 286 2.91 -20.54 3.62
C GLU A 286 1.82 -20.57 2.54
N LEU A 287 0.81 -19.72 2.60
CA LEU A 287 -0.30 -19.66 1.65
C LEU A 287 0.13 -19.17 0.25
N MET A 288 1.08 -18.26 0.20
CA MET A 288 1.59 -17.71 -1.06
C MET A 288 2.77 -18.53 -1.64
N GLU A 289 3.26 -19.53 -0.91
CA GLU A 289 4.44 -20.34 -1.25
C GLU A 289 5.69 -19.45 -1.46
N LEU A 290 5.92 -18.54 -0.53
CA LEU A 290 7.05 -17.62 -0.50
C LEU A 290 8.11 -18.10 0.50
N LYS A 291 9.34 -17.60 0.36
CA LYS A 291 10.39 -17.85 1.34
C LYS A 291 10.19 -16.90 2.53
N ALA A 292 10.01 -17.45 3.72
CA ALA A 292 10.06 -16.64 4.92
C ALA A 292 11.49 -16.10 5.11
N PHE A 293 11.62 -14.79 5.43
CA PHE A 293 12.90 -14.28 5.87
C PHE A 293 13.18 -14.79 7.28
N PRO A 294 14.42 -15.18 7.61
CA PRO A 294 14.80 -15.34 8.99
C PRO A 294 14.59 -14.02 9.71
N GLY A 295 13.81 -14.05 10.79
CA GLY A 295 13.50 -12.91 11.64
C GLY A 295 14.74 -12.35 12.36
#